data_ef4b838e91cbad793f97cd90fc601a58
#
_entry.id   ef4b838e91cbad793f97cd90fc601a58
#
_cell.length_a   1.000
_cell.length_b   1.000
_cell.length_c   1.000
_cell.angle_alpha   90.00
_cell.angle_beta   90.00
_cell.angle_gamma   90.00
#
_symmetry.space_group_name_H-M   'P 1'
#
loop_
_entity.id
_entity.type
_entity.pdbx_description
1 polymer ?
#
loop_
_entity_poly.entity_id
_entity_poly.type
_entity_poly.pdbx_seq_one_letter_code
_entity_poly.pdbx_strand_id
1 'polypeptide(L)'
;MATKPVTNDYSTYKRRFWQLFMYGFLGIIFLFLFASWGFFGKMPSFDDLENPDSNVATEIISADGVVIGKFYKENRTPVKYEELPQHLVKALVATEDERFYEHSGIDAKGTLRAVVRLGRDGGASTLTQQLAKNLFHGSDGSKFIVFRVIQKVKEWI
;
A
#
# COMPACT_ATOMS: atom_id res chain seq x y z
N MET A 1 -6.07 42.67 51.74
CA MET A 1 -6.52 42.07 50.47
C MET A 1 -5.71 40.81 50.22
N ALA A 2 -6.29 39.63 50.38
CA ALA A 2 -5.61 38.36 50.13
C ALA A 2 -5.72 38.03 48.63
N THR A 3 -4.59 38.00 47.94
CA THR A 3 -4.52 37.53 46.53
C THR A 3 -4.78 36.03 46.49
N LYS A 4 -5.89 35.63 45.85
CA LYS A 4 -6.15 34.21 45.52
C LYS A 4 -4.96 33.65 44.75
N PRO A 5 -4.42 32.49 45.16
CA PRO A 5 -3.39 31.82 44.34
C PRO A 5 -3.98 31.44 42.99
N VAL A 6 -3.33 31.84 41.91
CA VAL A 6 -3.64 31.38 40.58
C VAL A 6 -3.21 29.91 40.47
N THR A 7 -4.11 29.01 40.82
CA THR A 7 -3.89 27.58 40.56
C THR A 7 -4.05 27.35 39.05
N ASN A 8 -2.94 27.34 38.34
CA ASN A 8 -2.92 26.87 36.95
C ASN A 8 -3.34 25.39 36.96
N ASP A 9 -4.61 25.18 36.68
CA ASP A 9 -5.18 23.83 36.65
C ASP A 9 -4.77 23.10 35.35
N TYR A 10 -3.53 22.62 35.36
CA TYR A 10 -2.98 21.77 34.25
C TYR A 10 -3.71 20.43 34.16
N SER A 11 -4.52 20.04 35.14
CA SER A 11 -5.24 18.76 35.17
C SER A 11 -6.25 18.67 34.02
N THR A 12 -6.98 19.75 33.78
CA THR A 12 -7.96 19.85 32.68
C THR A 12 -7.29 19.75 31.29
N TYR A 13 -6.15 20.41 31.11
CA TYR A 13 -5.41 20.33 29.84
C TYR A 13 -4.83 18.94 29.61
N LYS A 14 -4.24 18.31 30.63
CA LYS A 14 -3.78 16.92 30.56
C LYS A 14 -4.91 15.97 30.20
N ARG A 15 -6.07 16.10 30.86
CA ARG A 15 -7.24 15.27 30.58
C ARG A 15 -7.73 15.43 29.15
N ARG A 16 -7.85 16.66 28.63
CA ARG A 16 -8.23 16.93 27.23
C ARG A 16 -7.21 16.37 26.25
N PHE A 17 -5.93 16.54 26.50
CA PHE A 17 -4.88 15.98 25.69
C PHE A 17 -4.99 14.45 25.57
N TRP A 18 -5.14 13.75 26.71
CA TRP A 18 -5.28 12.30 26.69
C TRP A 18 -6.60 11.83 26.06
N GLN A 19 -7.68 12.59 26.21
CA GLN A 19 -8.94 12.30 25.52
C GLN A 19 -8.78 12.42 24.00
N LEU A 20 -8.19 13.50 23.50
CA LEU A 20 -7.94 13.68 22.08
C LEU A 20 -7.01 12.61 21.53
N PHE A 21 -5.96 12.27 22.26
CA PHE A 21 -5.04 11.19 21.90
C PHE A 21 -5.77 9.85 21.80
N MET A 22 -6.58 9.53 22.81
CA MET A 22 -7.38 8.29 22.84
C MET A 22 -8.37 8.23 21.68
N TYR A 23 -9.11 9.31 21.41
CA TYR A 23 -10.04 9.34 20.28
C TYR A 23 -9.34 9.22 18.94
N GLY A 24 -8.19 9.86 18.77
CA GLY A 24 -7.37 9.71 17.57
C GLY A 24 -6.88 8.27 17.40
N PHE A 25 -6.40 7.65 18.47
CA PHE A 25 -5.95 6.25 18.46
C PHE A 25 -7.10 5.27 18.15
N LEU A 26 -8.26 5.44 18.80
CA LEU A 26 -9.45 4.64 18.50
C LEU A 26 -9.92 4.85 17.07
N GLY A 27 -9.87 6.09 16.57
CA GLY A 27 -10.22 6.39 15.16
C GLY A 27 -9.35 5.61 14.16
N ILE A 28 -8.05 5.50 14.43
CA ILE A 28 -7.14 4.69 13.61
C ILE A 28 -7.53 3.21 13.68
N ILE A 29 -7.77 2.66 14.87
CA ILE A 29 -8.20 1.27 15.04
C ILE A 29 -9.50 1.00 14.27
N PHE A 30 -10.50 1.86 14.41
CA PHE A 30 -11.77 1.71 13.69
C PHE A 30 -11.58 1.81 12.17
N LEU A 31 -10.69 2.67 11.69
CA LEU A 31 -10.38 2.76 10.28
C LEU A 31 -9.86 1.42 9.72
N PHE A 32 -8.94 0.78 10.41
CA PHE A 32 -8.43 -0.55 10.03
C PHE A 32 -9.51 -1.63 10.11
N LEU A 33 -10.33 -1.65 11.17
CA LEU A 33 -11.43 -2.61 11.33
C LEU A 33 -12.47 -2.46 10.21
N PHE A 34 -12.90 -1.25 9.89
CA PHE A 34 -13.86 -1.00 8.81
C PHE A 34 -13.26 -1.35 7.44
N ALA A 35 -11.98 -1.07 7.21
CA ALA A 35 -11.30 -1.47 5.99
C ALA A 35 -11.24 -3.00 5.87
N SER A 36 -10.88 -3.71 6.95
CA SER A 36 -10.84 -5.18 6.99
C SER A 36 -12.21 -5.82 6.76
N TRP A 37 -13.30 -5.20 7.25
CA TRP A 37 -14.67 -5.65 7.00
C TRP A 37 -15.17 -5.36 5.57
N GLY A 38 -14.35 -4.73 4.74
CA GLY A 38 -14.74 -4.40 3.37
C GLY A 38 -15.69 -3.20 3.25
N PHE A 39 -15.84 -2.36 4.30
CA PHE A 39 -16.68 -1.17 4.27
C PHE A 39 -16.28 -0.20 3.14
N PHE A 40 -14.99 -0.12 2.85
CA PHE A 40 -14.43 0.68 1.76
C PHE A 40 -14.24 -0.11 0.44
N GLY A 41 -14.98 -1.18 0.26
CA GLY A 41 -14.90 -2.09 -0.88
C GLY A 41 -14.24 -3.42 -0.52
N LYS A 42 -14.60 -4.48 -1.26
CA LYS A 42 -14.11 -5.83 -1.02
C LYS A 42 -12.58 -5.87 -0.94
N MET A 43 -12.08 -6.63 0.02
CA MET A 43 -10.70 -7.08 0.03
C MET A 43 -10.58 -8.28 -0.92
N PRO A 44 -9.47 -8.40 -1.65
CA PRO A 44 -9.21 -9.57 -2.49
C PRO A 44 -9.11 -10.83 -1.64
N SER A 45 -9.51 -11.96 -2.21
CA SER A 45 -9.30 -13.26 -1.60
C SER A 45 -7.85 -13.70 -1.79
N PHE A 46 -7.40 -14.69 -1.02
CA PHE A 46 -6.08 -15.29 -1.22
C PHE A 46 -5.94 -15.94 -2.60
N ASP A 47 -7.02 -16.47 -3.15
CA ASP A 47 -7.05 -17.05 -4.49
C ASP A 47 -6.82 -15.98 -5.58
N ASP A 48 -7.43 -14.79 -5.43
CA ASP A 48 -7.19 -13.64 -6.32
C ASP A 48 -5.73 -13.13 -6.22
N LEU A 49 -5.07 -13.34 -5.07
CA LEU A 49 -3.67 -12.95 -4.87
C LEU A 49 -2.71 -13.96 -5.51
N GLU A 50 -3.02 -15.25 -5.39
CA GLU A 50 -2.20 -16.33 -5.96
C GLU A 50 -2.36 -16.44 -7.48
N ASN A 51 -3.58 -16.20 -7.97
CA ASN A 51 -3.94 -16.34 -9.39
C ASN A 51 -4.58 -15.03 -9.92
N PRO A 52 -3.82 -13.93 -9.97
CA PRO A 52 -4.39 -12.66 -10.43
C PRO A 52 -4.79 -12.73 -11.89
N ASP A 53 -6.01 -12.25 -12.21
CA ASP A 53 -6.46 -12.08 -13.59
C ASP A 53 -5.52 -11.14 -14.33
N SER A 54 -4.65 -11.70 -15.17
CA SER A 54 -3.76 -10.92 -16.01
C SER A 54 -4.36 -10.77 -17.41
N ASN A 55 -4.40 -9.55 -17.94
CA ASN A 55 -4.74 -9.29 -19.32
C ASN A 55 -3.62 -9.80 -20.22
N VAL A 56 -3.69 -11.07 -20.60
CA VAL A 56 -2.73 -11.70 -21.51
C VAL A 56 -3.11 -11.35 -22.94
N ALA A 57 -2.11 -11.17 -23.80
CA ALA A 57 -2.34 -10.99 -25.22
C ALA A 57 -2.96 -12.25 -25.85
N THR A 58 -4.04 -12.08 -26.60
CA THR A 58 -4.62 -13.16 -27.42
C THR A 58 -3.80 -13.29 -28.70
N GLU A 59 -3.26 -14.46 -28.95
CA GLU A 59 -2.51 -14.74 -30.19
C GLU A 59 -3.43 -15.29 -31.28
N ILE A 60 -3.27 -14.78 -32.48
CA ILE A 60 -3.91 -15.30 -33.70
C ILE A 60 -2.88 -16.21 -34.36
N ILE A 61 -3.18 -17.51 -34.41
CA ILE A 61 -2.28 -18.53 -34.88
C ILE A 61 -2.85 -19.10 -36.19
N SER A 62 -1.99 -19.23 -37.20
CA SER A 62 -2.31 -19.90 -38.47
C SER A 62 -2.38 -21.43 -38.29
N ALA A 63 -2.94 -22.14 -39.29
CA ALA A 63 -3.11 -23.59 -39.24
C ALA A 63 -1.77 -24.37 -39.13
N ASP A 64 -0.68 -23.75 -39.53
CA ASP A 64 0.70 -24.27 -39.45
C ASP A 64 1.41 -23.86 -38.12
N GLY A 65 0.70 -23.25 -37.19
CA GLY A 65 1.23 -22.90 -35.86
C GLY A 65 1.99 -21.57 -35.78
N VAL A 66 2.01 -20.78 -36.87
CA VAL A 66 2.71 -19.49 -36.88
C VAL A 66 1.83 -18.40 -36.31
N VAL A 67 2.37 -17.58 -35.38
CA VAL A 67 1.69 -16.42 -34.84
C VAL A 67 1.61 -15.33 -35.92
N ILE A 68 0.39 -15.05 -36.44
CA ILE A 68 0.14 -14.04 -37.47
C ILE A 68 -0.12 -12.66 -36.86
N GLY A 69 -0.58 -12.62 -35.64
CA GLY A 69 -0.89 -11.36 -34.99
C GLY A 69 -1.23 -11.54 -33.50
N LYS A 70 -1.26 -10.42 -32.76
CA LYS A 70 -1.65 -10.39 -31.35
C LYS A 70 -2.70 -9.31 -31.14
N PHE A 71 -3.75 -9.65 -30.40
CA PHE A 71 -4.76 -8.71 -29.95
C PHE A 71 -4.65 -8.54 -28.43
N TYR A 72 -4.44 -7.32 -27.96
CA TYR A 72 -4.19 -7.06 -26.56
C TYR A 72 -4.63 -5.65 -26.14
N LYS A 73 -5.03 -5.51 -24.89
CA LYS A 73 -5.17 -4.23 -24.23
C LYS A 73 -3.79 -3.78 -23.70
N GLU A 74 -3.02 -4.72 -23.19
CA GLU A 74 -1.64 -4.56 -22.74
C GLU A 74 -0.81 -5.72 -23.33
N ASN A 75 0.31 -5.39 -23.98
CA ASN A 75 1.17 -6.42 -24.59
C ASN A 75 2.02 -7.09 -23.49
N ARG A 76 1.42 -8.06 -22.81
CA ARG A 76 2.09 -8.82 -21.75
C ARG A 76 2.32 -10.25 -22.20
N THR A 77 3.54 -10.72 -22.00
CA THR A 77 3.90 -12.13 -22.14
C THR A 77 4.26 -12.64 -20.75
N PRO A 78 3.45 -13.56 -20.16
CA PRO A 78 3.77 -14.12 -18.86
C PRO A 78 5.06 -14.94 -18.95
N VAL A 79 5.91 -14.78 -17.93
CA VAL A 79 7.13 -15.55 -17.74
C VAL A 79 7.14 -16.13 -16.34
N LYS A 80 7.72 -17.32 -16.17
CA LYS A 80 7.86 -17.92 -14.84
C LYS A 80 9.04 -17.30 -14.10
N TYR A 81 8.95 -17.30 -12.76
CA TYR A 81 10.03 -16.75 -11.93
C TYR A 81 11.39 -17.39 -12.19
N GLU A 82 11.41 -18.71 -12.45
CA GLU A 82 12.61 -19.50 -12.72
C GLU A 82 13.29 -19.08 -14.05
N GLU A 83 12.53 -18.49 -14.97
CA GLU A 83 13.03 -18.01 -16.26
C GLU A 83 13.63 -16.61 -16.17
N LEU A 84 13.42 -15.90 -15.04
CA LEU A 84 13.94 -14.56 -14.84
C LEU A 84 15.45 -14.59 -14.52
N PRO A 85 16.23 -13.76 -15.19
CA PRO A 85 17.65 -13.62 -14.85
C PRO A 85 17.81 -13.07 -13.43
N GLN A 86 18.66 -13.69 -12.61
CA GLN A 86 18.90 -13.30 -11.23
C GLN A 86 19.34 -11.83 -11.05
N HIS A 87 20.05 -11.27 -12.02
CA HIS A 87 20.44 -9.87 -11.98
C HIS A 87 19.26 -8.91 -12.14
N LEU A 88 18.21 -9.31 -12.89
CA LEU A 88 16.97 -8.51 -13.01
C LEU A 88 16.24 -8.44 -11.67
N VAL A 89 16.08 -9.60 -11.00
CA VAL A 89 15.43 -9.66 -9.67
C VAL A 89 16.21 -8.81 -8.67
N LYS A 90 17.53 -8.95 -8.63
CA LYS A 90 18.37 -8.16 -7.72
C LYS A 90 18.32 -6.66 -8.02
N ALA A 91 18.31 -6.27 -9.30
CA ALA A 91 18.19 -4.87 -9.68
C ALA A 91 16.84 -4.28 -9.27
N LEU A 92 15.74 -5.02 -9.48
CA LEU A 92 14.41 -4.59 -9.07
C LEU A 92 14.35 -4.37 -7.55
N VAL A 93 14.80 -5.35 -6.76
CA VAL A 93 14.82 -5.25 -5.29
C VAL A 93 15.70 -4.09 -4.83
N ALA A 94 16.91 -3.95 -5.37
CA ALA A 94 17.81 -2.87 -4.97
C ALA A 94 17.29 -1.47 -5.32
N THR A 95 16.48 -1.34 -6.37
CA THR A 95 15.97 -0.05 -6.84
C THR A 95 14.68 0.34 -6.13
N GLU A 96 13.76 -0.61 -5.97
CA GLU A 96 12.41 -0.33 -5.48
C GLU A 96 12.25 -0.55 -3.97
N ASP A 97 13.01 -1.53 -3.42
CA ASP A 97 12.84 -1.94 -2.03
C ASP A 97 14.12 -2.59 -1.47
N GLU A 98 15.14 -1.78 -1.22
CA GLU A 98 16.47 -2.23 -0.77
C GLU A 98 16.42 -3.20 0.42
N ARG A 99 15.42 -3.04 1.29
CA ARG A 99 15.22 -3.86 2.50
C ARG A 99 14.12 -4.92 2.37
N PHE A 100 13.77 -5.31 1.15
CA PHE A 100 12.68 -6.26 0.86
C PHE A 100 12.75 -7.54 1.70
N TYR A 101 13.94 -8.06 1.93
CA TYR A 101 14.16 -9.28 2.73
C TYR A 101 14.23 -9.04 4.25
N GLU A 102 14.14 -7.80 4.72
CA GLU A 102 14.23 -7.43 6.13
C GLU A 102 12.86 -7.17 6.77
N HIS A 103 11.79 -7.12 5.99
CA HIS A 103 10.43 -6.86 6.46
C HIS A 103 9.40 -7.80 5.83
N SER A 104 8.21 -7.88 6.42
CA SER A 104 7.11 -8.75 5.99
C SER A 104 6.02 -8.02 5.21
N GLY A 105 6.38 -7.13 4.29
CA GLY A 105 5.45 -6.37 3.45
C GLY A 105 5.39 -4.88 3.77
N ILE A 106 5.64 -4.46 5.01
CA ILE A 106 5.71 -3.05 5.40
C ILE A 106 7.11 -2.76 5.98
N ASP A 107 7.83 -1.82 5.36
CA ASP A 107 9.07 -1.30 5.90
C ASP A 107 8.81 -0.20 6.93
N ALA A 108 8.80 -0.58 8.21
CA ALA A 108 8.54 0.36 9.30
C ALA A 108 9.59 1.48 9.39
N LYS A 109 10.86 1.18 9.12
CA LYS A 109 11.96 2.17 9.13
C LYS A 109 11.80 3.19 8.00
N GLY A 110 11.51 2.71 6.78
CA GLY A 110 11.26 3.56 5.62
C GLY A 110 10.00 4.41 5.79
N THR A 111 8.94 3.81 6.31
CA THR A 111 7.67 4.51 6.59
C THR A 111 7.89 5.63 7.63
N LEU A 112 8.57 5.35 8.73
CA LEU A 112 8.89 6.36 9.75
C LEU A 112 9.75 7.49 9.17
N ARG A 113 10.78 7.15 8.39
CA ARG A 113 11.62 8.13 7.69
C ARG A 113 10.78 9.04 6.78
N ALA A 114 9.89 8.46 5.97
CA ALA A 114 9.05 9.22 5.05
C ALA A 114 8.07 10.14 5.78
N VAL A 115 7.52 9.70 6.91
CA VAL A 115 6.65 10.53 7.76
C VAL A 115 7.42 11.70 8.36
N VAL A 116 8.58 11.43 8.99
CA VAL A 116 9.41 12.47 9.64
C VAL A 116 9.90 13.50 8.62
N ARG A 117 10.27 13.05 7.42
CA ARG A 117 10.82 13.93 6.36
C ARG A 117 9.75 14.43 5.40
N LEU A 118 8.47 14.20 5.69
CA LEU A 118 7.32 14.61 4.84
C LEU A 118 7.47 14.17 3.38
N GLY A 119 8.02 12.98 3.15
CA GLY A 119 8.20 12.41 1.82
C GLY A 119 9.28 13.06 0.95
N ARG A 120 10.11 13.97 1.49
CA ARG A 120 11.14 14.67 0.70
C ARG A 120 12.25 13.77 0.17
N ASP A 121 12.52 12.66 0.86
CA ASP A 121 13.58 11.71 0.50
C ASP A 121 13.04 10.46 -0.23
N GLY A 122 11.96 10.60 -0.97
CA GLY A 122 11.33 9.51 -1.70
C GLY A 122 10.19 8.83 -0.95
N GLY A 123 9.53 7.88 -1.63
CA GLY A 123 8.47 7.06 -1.09
C GLY A 123 8.98 6.01 -0.10
N ALA A 124 8.07 5.45 0.70
CA ALA A 124 8.32 4.33 1.59
C ALA A 124 7.46 3.11 1.21
N SER A 125 6.94 3.09 -0.02
CA SER A 125 6.14 1.96 -0.50
C SER A 125 7.04 0.80 -0.86
N THR A 126 6.80 -0.35 -0.26
CA THR A 126 7.50 -1.60 -0.53
C THR A 126 7.03 -2.24 -1.82
N LEU A 127 7.78 -3.20 -2.37
CA LEU A 127 7.36 -4.00 -3.52
C LEU A 127 6.02 -4.71 -3.29
N THR A 128 5.80 -5.25 -2.08
CA THR A 128 4.54 -5.88 -1.69
C THR A 128 3.36 -4.91 -1.77
N GLN A 129 3.53 -3.69 -1.26
CA GLN A 129 2.50 -2.65 -1.34
C GLN A 129 2.25 -2.17 -2.77
N GLN A 130 3.30 -2.07 -3.58
CA GLN A 130 3.17 -1.74 -5.01
C GLN A 130 2.41 -2.85 -5.77
N LEU A 131 2.70 -4.13 -5.46
CA LEU A 131 1.98 -5.26 -6.03
C LEU A 131 0.49 -5.20 -5.67
N ALA A 132 0.15 -5.08 -4.38
CA ALA A 132 -1.22 -4.95 -3.92
C ALA A 132 -1.95 -3.78 -4.61
N LYS A 133 -1.30 -2.63 -4.71
CA LYS A 133 -1.84 -1.47 -5.42
C LYS A 133 -2.15 -1.78 -6.89
N ASN A 134 -1.21 -2.40 -7.61
CA ASN A 134 -1.36 -2.67 -9.04
C ASN A 134 -2.41 -3.73 -9.33
N LEU A 135 -2.55 -4.74 -8.48
CA LEU A 135 -3.55 -5.80 -8.62
C LEU A 135 -4.97 -5.32 -8.31
N PHE A 136 -5.15 -4.47 -7.29
CA PHE A 136 -6.49 -4.20 -6.75
C PHE A 136 -6.99 -2.77 -6.94
N HIS A 137 -6.13 -1.81 -7.20
CA HIS A 137 -6.52 -0.41 -7.32
C HIS A 137 -6.22 0.20 -8.70
N GLY A 138 -5.45 -0.48 -9.53
CA GLY A 138 -4.98 0.06 -10.80
C GLY A 138 -4.07 1.28 -10.62
N SER A 139 -3.70 1.90 -11.73
CA SER A 139 -2.85 3.11 -11.75
C SER A 139 -3.60 4.41 -11.41
N ASP A 140 -4.94 4.38 -11.39
CA ASP A 140 -5.77 5.58 -11.14
C ASP A 140 -5.85 5.90 -9.64
N GLY A 141 -4.79 6.51 -9.12
CA GLY A 141 -4.80 7.07 -7.78
C GLY A 141 -5.88 8.16 -7.65
N SER A 142 -6.79 8.02 -6.69
CA SER A 142 -7.78 9.07 -6.42
C SER A 142 -7.11 10.42 -6.16
N LYS A 143 -7.69 11.49 -6.73
CA LYS A 143 -7.24 12.88 -6.50
C LYS A 143 -7.51 13.35 -5.07
N PHE A 144 -8.45 12.73 -4.36
CA PHE A 144 -8.83 13.11 -3.01
C PHE A 144 -7.96 12.41 -1.96
N ILE A 145 -7.41 13.20 -1.04
CA ILE A 145 -6.47 12.72 0.00
C ILE A 145 -7.10 11.63 0.89
N VAL A 146 -8.40 11.73 1.19
CA VAL A 146 -9.12 10.75 2.02
C VAL A 146 -9.13 9.38 1.37
N PHE A 147 -9.43 9.30 0.08
CA PHE A 147 -9.41 8.02 -0.66
C PHE A 147 -8.01 7.44 -0.76
N ARG A 148 -6.98 8.29 -0.87
CA ARG A 148 -5.58 7.85 -0.86
C ARG A 148 -5.18 7.24 0.49
N VAL A 149 -5.67 7.81 1.59
CA VAL A 149 -5.44 7.25 2.94
C VAL A 149 -6.13 5.90 3.08
N ILE A 150 -7.41 5.80 2.68
CA ILE A 150 -8.16 4.54 2.71
C ILE A 150 -7.47 3.47 1.85
N GLN A 151 -7.06 3.84 0.64
CA GLN A 151 -6.31 2.96 -0.25
C GLN A 151 -5.02 2.48 0.41
N LYS A 152 -4.27 3.38 1.05
CA LYS A 152 -3.03 3.02 1.75
C LYS A 152 -3.27 2.09 2.94
N VAL A 153 -4.36 2.28 3.68
CA VAL A 153 -4.76 1.35 4.76
C VAL A 153 -5.07 -0.03 4.19
N LYS A 154 -5.77 -0.13 3.05
CA LYS A 154 -6.05 -1.41 2.38
C LYS A 154 -4.78 -2.12 1.86
N GLU A 155 -3.78 -1.36 1.41
CA GLU A 155 -2.47 -1.92 1.01
C GLU A 155 -1.67 -2.47 2.21
N TRP A 156 -2.03 -2.08 3.44
CA TRP A 156 -1.35 -2.48 4.67
C TRP A 156 -2.02 -3.68 5.36
N ILE A 157 -3.24 -4.02 5.00
CA ILE A 157 -3.99 -5.19 5.48
C ILE A 157 -3.68 -6.42 4.63
#